data_5aa14753338b7764d1acf552d0511610
#
_entry.id   5aa14753338b7764d1acf552d0511610
#
_cell.length_a   1.000
_cell.length_b   1.000
_cell.length_c   1.000
_cell.angle_alpha   90.00
_cell.angle_beta   90.00
_cell.angle_gamma   90.00
#
_symmetry.space_group_name_H-M   'P 1'
#
loop_
_entity.id
_entity.type
_entity.pdbx_description
1 polymer ?
#
loop_
_entity_poly.entity_id
_entity_poly.type
_entity_poly.pdbx_seq_one_letter_code
_entity_poly.pdbx_strand_id
1 'polypeptide(L)'
;MTLEEAIARSANAVFGKVAVNHVGGPVLEEYLIKFGFGQAIPFDLPVETSRGQVPRDEYELARTGAGFGEVYVSPLHMAMIMSAIASGGAMPRPVLIDRIEDRDGAPLYESSPVKWRDTVLPETANAVVRMMVKTVEMGTSHRTFGTPERTPLLSDMDVAGKTGSLSGWTPSVHFEWFAGVAPVGSPRLALSALVVNDSRWKIKGSYVGKEAFNSYFGYPSSMPPVYAKARGSRKWTRPSRASGKGKPTVKAKTKKPVKPKKVRKAVRSRKRAPAKTSGKGAGKPLAVNASAARAGG
;
A
#
# COMPACT_ATOMS: atom_id res chain seq x y z
N MET A 1 19.94 -16.76 10.44
CA MET A 1 18.85 -16.42 9.48
C MET A 1 19.44 -15.51 8.43
N THR A 2 19.37 -15.87 7.17
CA THR A 2 19.77 -15.04 6.05
C THR A 2 18.75 -13.95 5.78
N LEU A 3 19.10 -12.94 4.96
CA LEU A 3 18.13 -11.89 4.56
C LEU A 3 16.97 -12.48 3.73
N GLU A 4 17.25 -13.46 2.89
CA GLU A 4 16.23 -14.20 2.12
C GLU A 4 15.21 -14.89 3.03
N GLU A 5 15.68 -15.61 4.06
CA GLU A 5 14.81 -16.24 5.05
C GLU A 5 14.01 -15.19 5.85
N ALA A 6 14.62 -14.03 6.14
CA ALA A 6 13.96 -12.94 6.85
C ALA A 6 12.82 -12.34 6.02
N ILE A 7 13.02 -12.13 4.71
CA ILE A 7 11.96 -11.68 3.80
C ILE A 7 10.87 -12.75 3.68
N ALA A 8 11.25 -14.00 3.46
CA ALA A 8 10.31 -15.11 3.31
C ALA A 8 9.36 -15.25 4.50
N ARG A 9 9.92 -15.16 5.71
CA ARG A 9 9.17 -15.29 6.98
C ARG A 9 8.60 -13.99 7.50
N SER A 10 8.87 -12.86 6.82
CA SER A 10 8.52 -11.50 7.29
C SER A 10 9.00 -11.23 8.73
N ALA A 11 10.30 -11.44 8.97
CA ALA A 11 10.90 -11.40 10.31
C ALA A 11 11.11 -9.96 10.78
N ASN A 12 10.13 -9.38 11.45
CA ASN A 12 10.11 -7.99 11.90
C ASN A 12 11.36 -7.58 12.71
N ALA A 13 11.83 -8.46 13.61
CA ALA A 13 13.01 -8.18 14.43
C ALA A 13 14.31 -8.03 13.59
N VAL A 14 14.41 -8.72 12.46
CA VAL A 14 15.55 -8.59 11.55
C VAL A 14 15.51 -7.25 10.86
N PHE A 15 14.35 -6.89 10.25
CA PHE A 15 14.20 -5.63 9.53
C PHE A 15 14.27 -4.41 10.46
N GLY A 16 13.75 -4.52 11.68
CA GLY A 16 13.94 -3.47 12.70
C GLY A 16 15.42 -3.24 13.02
N LYS A 17 16.20 -4.31 13.23
CA LYS A 17 17.65 -4.20 13.44
C LYS A 17 18.39 -3.65 12.21
N VAL A 18 18.04 -4.09 11.01
CA VAL A 18 18.61 -3.57 9.77
C VAL A 18 18.34 -2.06 9.64
N ALA A 19 17.14 -1.62 9.93
CA ALA A 19 16.79 -0.21 9.88
C ALA A 19 17.61 0.65 10.84
N VAL A 20 17.77 0.20 12.10
CA VAL A 20 18.50 0.97 13.11
C VAL A 20 20.03 0.89 12.91
N ASN A 21 20.56 -0.32 12.72
CA ASN A 21 22.00 -0.54 12.78
C ASN A 21 22.74 -0.35 11.44
N HIS A 22 22.02 -0.39 10.31
CA HIS A 22 22.67 -0.40 8.98
C HIS A 22 22.10 0.64 8.02
N VAL A 23 20.78 0.95 8.06
CA VAL A 23 20.16 1.89 7.12
C VAL A 23 20.12 3.31 7.69
N GLY A 24 19.59 3.47 8.88
CA GLY A 24 19.34 4.77 9.50
C GLY A 24 18.13 5.52 8.90
N GLY A 25 17.65 6.51 9.67
CA GLY A 25 16.49 7.32 9.26
C GLY A 25 16.73 8.09 7.95
N PRO A 26 17.84 8.80 7.75
CA PRO A 26 18.08 9.58 6.53
C PRO A 26 18.04 8.75 5.25
N VAL A 27 18.64 7.56 5.24
CA VAL A 27 18.62 6.68 4.08
C VAL A 27 17.22 6.12 3.82
N LEU A 28 16.48 5.75 4.89
CA LEU A 28 15.11 5.30 4.75
C LEU A 28 14.21 6.39 4.15
N GLU A 29 14.38 7.64 4.57
CA GLU A 29 13.65 8.80 4.03
C GLU A 29 14.00 9.05 2.56
N GLU A 30 15.29 8.98 2.19
CA GLU A 30 15.75 9.08 0.80
C GLU A 30 15.06 8.05 -0.09
N TYR A 31 14.98 6.79 0.36
CA TYR A 31 14.32 5.74 -0.42
C TYR A 31 12.80 5.90 -0.48
N LEU A 32 12.13 6.40 0.56
CA LEU A 32 10.72 6.75 0.46
C LEU A 32 10.50 7.79 -0.65
N ILE A 33 11.34 8.83 -0.73
CA ILE A 33 11.28 9.85 -1.79
C ILE A 33 11.56 9.23 -3.17
N LYS A 34 12.58 8.38 -3.30
CA LYS A 34 12.90 7.67 -4.55
C LYS A 34 11.75 6.80 -5.04
N PHE A 35 11.05 6.15 -4.13
CA PHE A 35 9.84 5.38 -4.47
C PHE A 35 8.59 6.25 -4.69
N GLY A 36 8.65 7.57 -4.50
CA GLY A 36 7.57 8.49 -4.84
C GLY A 36 6.60 8.82 -3.70
N PHE A 37 6.93 8.45 -2.47
CA PHE A 37 6.14 8.87 -1.31
C PHE A 37 6.18 10.40 -1.17
N GLY A 38 5.04 10.98 -0.77
CA GLY A 38 4.88 12.42 -0.66
C GLY A 38 4.64 13.15 -1.99
N GLN A 39 4.56 12.42 -3.11
CA GLN A 39 4.39 13.01 -4.43
C GLN A 39 3.11 12.50 -5.09
N ALA A 40 2.42 13.38 -5.83
CA ALA A 40 1.25 13.01 -6.61
C ALA A 40 1.64 12.03 -7.72
N ILE A 41 0.89 10.94 -7.85
CA ILE A 41 1.07 9.97 -8.92
C ILE A 41 0.51 10.58 -10.22
N PRO A 42 1.29 10.63 -11.31
CA PRO A 42 0.83 11.14 -12.60
C PRO A 42 -0.09 10.10 -13.28
N PHE A 43 -1.33 10.06 -12.87
CA PHE A 43 -2.35 9.13 -13.34
C PHE A 43 -3.57 9.86 -13.89
N ASP A 44 -4.35 9.22 -14.75
CA ASP A 44 -5.49 9.82 -15.44
C ASP A 44 -6.67 10.10 -14.48
N LEU A 45 -6.69 9.50 -13.31
CA LEU A 45 -7.69 9.73 -12.26
C LEU A 45 -7.02 10.23 -10.98
N PRO A 46 -7.75 10.99 -10.14
CA PRO A 46 -7.27 11.37 -8.82
C PRO A 46 -6.96 10.14 -7.96
N VAL A 47 -5.77 10.11 -7.38
CA VAL A 47 -5.31 9.06 -6.46
C VAL A 47 -4.75 9.72 -5.21
N GLU A 48 -5.11 9.16 -4.04
CA GLU A 48 -4.51 9.56 -2.77
C GLU A 48 -2.99 9.44 -2.81
N THR A 49 -2.32 10.50 -2.41
CA THR A 49 -0.86 10.53 -2.33
C THR A 49 -0.38 9.64 -1.18
N SER A 50 0.45 8.66 -1.52
CA SER A 50 1.12 7.84 -0.50
C SER A 50 2.11 8.69 0.28
N ARG A 51 2.15 8.51 1.59
CA ARG A 51 2.99 9.31 2.49
C ARG A 51 3.74 8.43 3.45
N GLY A 52 4.92 8.86 3.86
CA GLY A 52 5.72 8.20 4.87
C GLY A 52 6.43 9.23 5.72
N GLN A 53 6.46 8.99 7.02
CA GLN A 53 7.22 9.78 7.97
C GLN A 53 8.23 8.88 8.66
N VAL A 54 9.50 9.25 8.58
CA VAL A 54 10.59 8.51 9.24
C VAL A 54 10.86 9.14 10.60
N PRO A 55 10.67 8.39 11.69
CA PRO A 55 10.88 8.88 13.03
C PRO A 55 12.37 9.02 13.36
N ARG A 56 12.69 9.90 14.31
CA ARG A 56 14.06 10.05 14.84
C ARG A 56 14.38 9.10 15.99
N ASP A 57 13.35 8.62 16.67
CA ASP A 57 13.48 7.66 17.77
C ASP A 57 13.83 6.27 17.22
N GLU A 58 14.81 5.60 17.83
CA GLU A 58 15.30 4.29 17.35
C GLU A 58 14.25 3.19 17.42
N TYR A 59 13.41 3.18 18.44
CA TYR A 59 12.36 2.17 18.57
C TYR A 59 11.29 2.34 17.47
N GLU A 60 10.86 3.57 17.22
CA GLU A 60 9.93 3.88 16.14
C GLU A 60 10.56 3.67 14.77
N LEU A 61 11.87 3.95 14.60
CA LEU A 61 12.62 3.64 13.39
C LEU A 61 12.66 2.13 13.13
N ALA A 62 12.91 1.33 14.17
CA ALA A 62 12.87 -0.13 14.07
C ALA A 62 11.48 -0.62 13.64
N ARG A 63 10.42 -0.04 14.21
CA ARG A 63 9.03 -0.34 13.82
C ARG A 63 8.76 0.02 12.36
N THR A 64 9.20 1.21 11.93
CA THR A 64 9.05 1.67 10.54
C THR A 64 9.78 0.74 9.57
N GLY A 65 11.02 0.35 9.88
CA GLY A 65 11.77 -0.62 9.09
C GLY A 65 11.17 -2.02 9.04
N ALA A 66 10.39 -2.39 10.05
CA ALA A 66 9.62 -3.65 10.06
C ALA A 66 8.25 -3.55 9.33
N GLY A 67 7.90 -2.38 8.78
CA GLY A 67 6.65 -2.16 8.04
C GLY A 67 5.48 -1.65 8.89
N PHE A 68 5.77 -1.10 10.07
CA PHE A 68 4.82 -0.41 10.93
C PHE A 68 5.06 1.11 10.89
N GLY A 69 4.34 1.87 11.71
CA GLY A 69 4.52 3.32 11.82
C GLY A 69 3.70 4.12 10.81
N GLU A 70 4.14 5.35 10.57
CA GLU A 70 3.39 6.35 9.79
C GLU A 70 3.72 6.28 8.29
N VAL A 71 3.56 5.08 7.69
CA VAL A 71 3.73 4.86 6.26
C VAL A 71 2.43 4.36 5.65
N TYR A 72 1.86 5.18 4.76
CA TYR A 72 0.58 4.93 4.10
C TYR A 72 0.78 4.85 2.59
N VAL A 73 0.31 3.79 1.98
CA VAL A 73 0.47 3.53 0.56
C VAL A 73 -0.88 3.17 -0.08
N SER A 74 -1.16 3.74 -1.25
CA SER A 74 -2.33 3.33 -2.04
C SER A 74 -2.05 2.01 -2.76
N PRO A 75 -3.09 1.18 -3.04
CA PRO A 75 -2.90 -0.04 -3.82
C PRO A 75 -2.26 0.20 -5.20
N LEU A 76 -2.62 1.28 -5.89
CA LEU A 76 -1.99 1.63 -7.16
C LEU A 76 -0.50 1.88 -6.98
N HIS A 77 -0.11 2.69 -5.99
CA HIS A 77 1.30 2.98 -5.75
C HIS A 77 2.09 1.72 -5.37
N MET A 78 1.52 0.83 -4.57
CA MET A 78 2.15 -0.46 -4.24
C MET A 78 2.34 -1.34 -5.50
N ALA A 79 1.38 -1.36 -6.43
CA ALA A 79 1.54 -2.05 -7.71
C ALA A 79 2.65 -1.41 -8.57
N MET A 80 2.76 -0.07 -8.56
CA MET A 80 3.86 0.65 -9.23
C MET A 80 5.22 0.33 -8.62
N ILE A 81 5.32 0.21 -7.28
CA ILE A 81 6.55 -0.22 -6.59
C ILE A 81 6.93 -1.62 -7.05
N MET A 82 5.98 -2.54 -7.12
CA MET A 82 6.23 -3.90 -7.63
C MET A 82 6.64 -3.90 -9.11
N SER A 83 6.02 -3.04 -9.93
CA SER A 83 6.42 -2.85 -11.33
C SER A 83 7.84 -2.31 -11.45
N ALA A 84 8.23 -1.33 -10.62
CA ALA A 84 9.59 -0.80 -10.58
C ALA A 84 10.62 -1.88 -10.25
N ILE A 85 10.36 -2.68 -9.22
CA ILE A 85 11.22 -3.80 -8.82
C ILE A 85 11.32 -4.83 -9.94
N ALA A 86 10.20 -5.15 -10.60
CA ALA A 86 10.15 -6.08 -11.73
C ALA A 86 10.88 -5.56 -12.99
N SER A 87 10.97 -4.24 -13.15
CA SER A 87 11.57 -3.57 -14.30
C SER A 87 12.99 -3.04 -14.03
N GLY A 88 13.73 -3.69 -13.12
CA GLY A 88 15.11 -3.31 -12.82
C GLY A 88 15.24 -1.94 -12.16
N GLY A 89 14.25 -1.51 -11.38
CA GLY A 89 14.25 -0.25 -10.64
C GLY A 89 13.57 0.92 -11.37
N ALA A 90 13.20 0.76 -12.63
CA ALA A 90 12.50 1.77 -13.40
C ALA A 90 10.99 1.74 -13.10
N MET A 91 10.47 2.75 -12.40
CA MET A 91 9.03 2.85 -12.10
C MET A 91 8.30 3.46 -13.30
N PRO A 92 7.33 2.76 -13.89
CA PRO A 92 6.54 3.30 -14.98
C PRO A 92 5.54 4.35 -14.51
N ARG A 93 5.18 5.28 -15.38
CA ARG A 93 3.98 6.10 -15.23
C ARG A 93 2.75 5.21 -15.43
N PRO A 94 1.78 5.19 -14.51
CA PRO A 94 0.56 4.43 -14.71
C PRO A 94 -0.34 5.12 -15.74
N VAL A 95 -1.01 4.34 -16.57
CA VAL A 95 -1.94 4.79 -17.60
C VAL A 95 -3.22 3.98 -17.47
N LEU A 96 -4.36 4.63 -17.56
CA LEU A 96 -5.67 3.99 -17.57
C LEU A 96 -6.27 3.99 -18.99
N ILE A 97 -6.06 5.09 -19.71
CA ILE A 97 -6.55 5.25 -21.07
C ILE A 97 -5.40 4.92 -22.04
N ASP A 98 -5.47 3.74 -22.62
CA ASP A 98 -4.45 3.28 -23.55
C ASP A 98 -4.63 3.89 -24.94
N ARG A 99 -5.89 3.98 -25.42
CA ARG A 99 -6.20 4.49 -26.75
C ARG A 99 -7.57 5.18 -26.77
N ILE A 100 -7.69 6.24 -27.56
CA ILE A 100 -8.95 6.91 -27.90
C ILE A 100 -9.05 6.94 -29.44
N GLU A 101 -10.18 6.50 -29.96
CA GLU A 101 -10.47 6.48 -31.39
C GLU A 101 -11.68 7.40 -31.70
N ASP A 102 -11.71 7.94 -32.93
CA ASP A 102 -12.90 8.57 -33.45
C ASP A 102 -13.95 7.53 -33.87
N ARG A 103 -15.06 8.01 -34.50
CA ARG A 103 -16.15 7.14 -34.94
C ARG A 103 -15.76 6.21 -36.11
N ASP A 104 -14.73 6.58 -36.85
CA ASP A 104 -14.24 5.87 -38.01
C ASP A 104 -13.05 4.93 -37.68
N GLY A 105 -12.67 4.88 -36.40
CA GLY A 105 -11.60 4.03 -35.86
C GLY A 105 -10.21 4.66 -35.99
N ALA A 106 -10.11 5.91 -36.41
CA ALA A 106 -8.82 6.59 -36.46
C ALA A 106 -8.35 6.98 -35.02
N PRO A 107 -7.05 6.76 -34.70
CA PRO A 107 -6.54 7.05 -33.37
C PRO A 107 -6.49 8.56 -33.12
N LEU A 108 -7.21 9.04 -32.10
CA LEU A 108 -7.12 10.40 -31.57
C LEU A 108 -6.06 10.52 -30.49
N TYR A 109 -5.81 9.45 -29.74
CA TYR A 109 -4.80 9.34 -28.71
C TYR A 109 -4.34 7.89 -28.59
N GLU A 110 -3.05 7.70 -28.39
CA GLU A 110 -2.43 6.43 -28.07
C GLU A 110 -1.36 6.65 -27.01
N SER A 111 -1.44 5.89 -25.93
CA SER A 111 -0.48 5.96 -24.84
C SER A 111 0.84 5.32 -25.26
N SER A 112 1.94 5.84 -24.74
CA SER A 112 3.24 5.18 -24.84
C SER A 112 3.79 4.92 -23.45
N PRO A 113 4.51 3.80 -23.23
CA PRO A 113 5.16 3.53 -21.97
C PRO A 113 6.16 4.64 -21.62
N VAL A 114 5.96 5.29 -20.50
CA VAL A 114 6.84 6.36 -19.99
C VAL A 114 7.36 5.97 -18.61
N LYS A 115 8.66 6.08 -18.42
CA LYS A 115 9.28 5.97 -17.11
C LYS A 115 8.94 7.22 -16.27
N TRP A 116 8.40 7.03 -15.09
CA TRP A 116 8.18 8.12 -14.16
C TRP A 116 9.45 8.46 -13.39
N ARG A 117 10.18 7.43 -12.88
CA ARG A 117 11.41 7.62 -12.09
C ARG A 117 12.27 6.36 -12.02
N ASP A 118 13.52 6.54 -11.61
CA ASP A 118 14.39 5.45 -11.17
C ASP A 118 14.32 5.34 -9.63
N THR A 119 14.24 4.12 -9.12
CA THR A 119 14.06 3.84 -7.68
C THR A 119 15.29 3.20 -7.06
N VAL A 120 15.74 2.10 -7.63
CA VAL A 120 16.91 1.33 -7.22
C VAL A 120 17.71 0.88 -8.43
N LEU A 121 18.94 0.42 -8.22
CA LEU A 121 19.76 -0.17 -9.27
C LEU A 121 19.17 -1.52 -9.75
N PRO A 122 19.38 -1.91 -11.01
CA PRO A 122 18.86 -3.17 -11.56
C PRO A 122 19.29 -4.41 -10.75
N GLU A 123 20.54 -4.47 -10.32
CA GLU A 123 21.06 -5.56 -9.50
C GLU A 123 20.36 -5.66 -8.14
N THR A 124 20.04 -4.52 -7.53
CA THR A 124 19.27 -4.45 -6.27
C THR A 124 17.83 -4.92 -6.49
N ALA A 125 17.15 -4.44 -7.53
CA ALA A 125 15.82 -4.86 -7.91
C ALA A 125 15.76 -6.38 -8.12
N ASN A 126 16.68 -6.93 -8.90
CA ASN A 126 16.79 -8.35 -9.17
C ASN A 126 17.06 -9.18 -7.91
N ALA A 127 17.90 -8.68 -7.00
CA ALA A 127 18.16 -9.34 -5.72
C ALA A 127 16.87 -9.40 -4.86
N VAL A 128 16.12 -8.29 -4.78
CA VAL A 128 14.86 -8.21 -4.04
C VAL A 128 13.83 -9.19 -4.63
N VAL A 129 13.66 -9.23 -5.96
CA VAL A 129 12.73 -10.17 -6.61
C VAL A 129 13.07 -11.61 -6.25
N ARG A 130 14.35 -12.02 -6.37
CA ARG A 130 14.80 -13.37 -6.00
C ARG A 130 14.50 -13.72 -4.54
N MET A 131 14.73 -12.78 -3.63
CA MET A 131 14.38 -12.97 -2.21
C MET A 131 12.87 -13.09 -2.01
N MET A 132 12.06 -12.34 -2.78
CA MET A 132 10.59 -12.40 -2.71
C MET A 132 10.00 -13.70 -3.24
N VAL A 133 10.68 -14.43 -4.13
CA VAL A 133 10.30 -15.81 -4.53
C VAL A 133 10.20 -16.71 -3.30
N LYS A 134 11.14 -16.58 -2.36
CA LYS A 134 11.16 -17.40 -1.13
C LYS A 134 9.91 -17.20 -0.25
N THR A 135 9.22 -16.09 -0.36
CA THR A 135 7.93 -15.86 0.33
C THR A 135 6.85 -16.84 -0.16
N VAL A 136 6.86 -17.15 -1.45
CA VAL A 136 5.92 -18.09 -2.08
C VAL A 136 6.38 -19.53 -1.88
N GLU A 137 7.66 -19.81 -2.07
CA GLU A 137 8.21 -21.18 -1.97
C GLU A 137 8.16 -21.76 -0.54
N MET A 138 8.50 -20.98 0.47
CA MET A 138 8.65 -21.46 1.85
C MET A 138 8.16 -20.50 2.93
N GLY A 139 7.71 -19.30 2.54
CA GLY A 139 7.39 -18.21 3.46
C GLY A 139 5.91 -18.01 3.73
N THR A 140 5.56 -16.75 3.99
CA THR A 140 4.21 -16.36 4.44
C THR A 140 3.12 -16.60 3.41
N SER A 141 3.44 -16.70 2.11
CA SER A 141 2.49 -16.99 1.02
C SER A 141 2.44 -18.47 0.67
N HIS A 142 3.37 -19.30 1.16
CA HIS A 142 3.47 -20.72 0.78
C HIS A 142 2.16 -21.48 0.98
N ARG A 143 1.50 -21.29 2.14
CA ARG A 143 0.21 -21.96 2.41
C ARG A 143 -0.87 -21.60 1.38
N THR A 144 -0.84 -20.38 0.85
CA THR A 144 -1.83 -19.91 -0.12
C THR A 144 -1.53 -20.38 -1.54
N PHE A 145 -0.28 -20.26 -1.95
CA PHE A 145 0.13 -20.63 -3.31
C PHE A 145 0.27 -22.16 -3.45
N GLY A 146 0.73 -22.85 -2.41
CA GLY A 146 0.98 -24.28 -2.43
C GLY A 146 2.33 -24.63 -3.02
N THR A 147 2.41 -25.81 -3.60
CA THR A 147 3.60 -26.32 -4.30
C THR A 147 3.34 -26.44 -5.80
N PRO A 148 4.37 -26.54 -6.65
CA PRO A 148 4.21 -26.73 -8.10
C PRO A 148 3.27 -27.90 -8.46
N GLU A 149 3.33 -29.00 -7.73
CA GLU A 149 2.50 -30.19 -7.99
C GLU A 149 1.01 -29.96 -7.73
N ARG A 150 0.66 -28.94 -6.93
CA ARG A 150 -0.72 -28.60 -6.55
C ARG A 150 -1.25 -27.33 -7.19
N THR A 151 -0.36 -26.54 -7.76
CA THR A 151 -0.71 -25.23 -8.32
C THR A 151 -0.10 -25.09 -9.72
N PRO A 152 -0.90 -25.28 -10.77
CA PRO A 152 -0.41 -25.22 -12.16
C PRO A 152 0.36 -23.94 -12.48
N LEU A 153 -0.05 -22.80 -11.93
CA LEU A 153 0.70 -21.55 -12.06
C LEU A 153 2.17 -21.70 -11.66
N LEU A 154 2.44 -22.37 -10.54
CA LEU A 154 3.81 -22.55 -10.02
C LEU A 154 4.60 -23.63 -10.75
N SER A 155 3.94 -24.53 -11.49
CA SER A 155 4.65 -25.49 -12.36
C SER A 155 5.22 -24.82 -13.59
N ASP A 156 4.60 -23.74 -14.04
CA ASP A 156 4.93 -23.07 -15.30
C ASP A 156 5.81 -21.83 -15.10
N MET A 157 5.73 -21.20 -13.92
CA MET A 157 6.47 -19.97 -13.66
C MET A 157 6.72 -19.69 -12.18
N ASP A 158 7.82 -18.98 -11.91
CA ASP A 158 8.10 -18.45 -10.57
C ASP A 158 7.27 -17.19 -10.30
N VAL A 159 6.75 -17.13 -9.08
CA VAL A 159 6.02 -15.97 -8.55
C VAL A 159 6.81 -15.37 -7.39
N ALA A 160 7.11 -14.09 -7.46
CA ALA A 160 7.65 -13.32 -6.35
C ALA A 160 6.53 -12.54 -5.65
N GLY A 161 6.59 -12.42 -4.32
CA GLY A 161 5.59 -11.65 -3.61
C GLY A 161 5.96 -11.33 -2.17
N LYS A 162 5.22 -10.42 -1.57
CA LYS A 162 5.32 -10.06 -0.16
C LYS A 162 3.94 -9.86 0.44
N THR A 163 3.71 -10.46 1.60
CA THR A 163 2.51 -10.25 2.40
C THR A 163 2.69 -9.11 3.39
N GLY A 164 1.59 -8.46 3.75
CA GLY A 164 1.51 -7.52 4.86
C GLY A 164 0.21 -7.75 5.62
N SER A 165 0.27 -7.70 6.95
CA SER A 165 -0.91 -7.83 7.81
C SER A 165 -0.83 -6.77 8.89
N LEU A 166 -1.83 -5.92 8.96
CA LEU A 166 -1.92 -4.79 9.89
C LEU A 166 -3.31 -4.76 10.54
N SER A 167 -3.38 -4.30 11.77
CA SER A 167 -4.65 -4.12 12.48
C SER A 167 -4.89 -2.64 12.76
N GLY A 168 -6.10 -2.17 12.42
CA GLY A 168 -6.63 -0.88 12.84
C GLY A 168 -7.54 -1.06 14.06
N TRP A 169 -7.66 -0.01 14.89
CA TRP A 169 -8.38 -0.09 16.15
C TRP A 169 -9.72 0.65 16.17
N THR A 170 -9.91 1.62 15.27
CA THR A 170 -11.13 2.44 15.25
C THR A 170 -11.53 2.78 13.81
N PRO A 171 -12.43 2.01 13.19
CA PRO A 171 -13.00 0.73 13.64
C PRO A 171 -11.97 -0.41 13.68
N SER A 172 -12.27 -1.50 14.40
CA SER A 172 -11.42 -2.69 14.41
C SER A 172 -11.48 -3.37 13.05
N VAL A 173 -10.41 -3.24 12.28
CA VAL A 173 -10.26 -3.80 10.93
C VAL A 173 -8.90 -4.46 10.79
N HIS A 174 -8.81 -5.44 9.87
CA HIS A 174 -7.57 -6.09 9.49
C HIS A 174 -7.28 -5.83 8.03
N PHE A 175 -6.12 -5.23 7.76
CA PHE A 175 -5.61 -4.98 6.41
C PHE A 175 -4.71 -6.13 6.01
N GLU A 176 -5.09 -6.84 4.96
CA GLU A 176 -4.35 -7.96 4.41
C GLU A 176 -3.83 -7.60 3.04
N TRP A 177 -2.52 -7.43 2.95
CA TRP A 177 -1.82 -7.08 1.74
C TRP A 177 -1.15 -8.29 1.09
N PHE A 178 -1.12 -8.26 -0.21
CA PHE A 178 -0.17 -9.01 -1.02
C PHE A 178 0.24 -8.13 -2.19
N ALA A 179 1.55 -8.02 -2.41
CA ALA A 179 2.12 -7.38 -3.59
C ALA A 179 3.05 -8.38 -4.25
N GLY A 180 2.97 -8.52 -5.57
CA GLY A 180 3.72 -9.56 -6.26
C GLY A 180 3.90 -9.32 -7.75
N VAL A 181 4.74 -10.13 -8.35
CA VAL A 181 5.08 -10.11 -9.78
C VAL A 181 5.22 -11.53 -10.32
N ALA A 182 4.79 -11.75 -11.55
CA ALA A 182 4.94 -13.01 -12.30
C ALA A 182 4.96 -12.77 -13.82
N PRO A 183 5.64 -13.64 -14.59
CA PRO A 183 6.74 -14.53 -14.19
C PRO A 183 7.96 -13.74 -13.70
N VAL A 184 8.80 -14.33 -12.84
CA VAL A 184 10.00 -13.66 -12.33
C VAL A 184 11.04 -13.43 -13.43
N GLY A 185 11.26 -14.45 -14.28
CA GLY A 185 12.27 -14.39 -15.34
C GLY A 185 11.94 -13.43 -16.48
N SER A 186 10.65 -13.19 -16.73
CA SER A 186 10.15 -12.26 -17.77
C SER A 186 8.85 -11.64 -17.27
N PRO A 187 8.92 -10.60 -16.42
CA PRO A 187 7.76 -10.03 -15.74
C PRO A 187 6.70 -9.51 -16.73
N ARG A 188 5.47 -9.98 -16.57
CA ARG A 188 4.31 -9.57 -17.38
C ARG A 188 3.22 -8.92 -16.55
N LEU A 189 3.12 -9.28 -15.26
CA LEU A 189 2.13 -8.72 -14.37
C LEU A 189 2.76 -8.40 -13.02
N ALA A 190 2.70 -7.14 -12.62
CA ALA A 190 2.89 -6.69 -11.25
C ALA A 190 1.52 -6.34 -10.66
N LEU A 191 1.25 -6.77 -9.45
CA LEU A 191 -0.04 -6.53 -8.79
C LEU A 191 0.10 -6.17 -7.31
N SER A 192 -0.94 -5.54 -6.81
CA SER A 192 -1.16 -5.30 -5.39
C SER A 192 -2.61 -5.64 -5.04
N ALA A 193 -2.80 -6.43 -4.00
CA ALA A 193 -4.10 -6.78 -3.46
C ALA A 193 -4.19 -6.33 -2.01
N LEU A 194 -5.16 -5.49 -1.71
CA LEU A 194 -5.52 -5.09 -0.35
C LEU A 194 -6.92 -5.61 -0.03
N VAL A 195 -7.02 -6.39 1.03
CA VAL A 195 -8.31 -6.82 1.59
C VAL A 195 -8.48 -6.20 2.96
N VAL A 196 -9.58 -5.47 3.14
CA VAL A 196 -9.97 -4.91 4.43
C VAL A 196 -11.03 -5.82 5.03
N ASN A 197 -10.65 -6.55 6.07
CA ASN A 197 -11.54 -7.46 6.79
C ASN A 197 -12.10 -6.77 8.04
N ASP A 198 -13.31 -7.16 8.45
CA ASP A 198 -13.87 -6.80 9.76
C ASP A 198 -13.13 -7.56 10.89
N SER A 199 -13.69 -7.55 12.10
CA SER A 199 -13.11 -8.24 13.27
C SER A 199 -12.89 -9.75 13.07
N ARG A 200 -13.44 -10.35 12.01
CA ARG A 200 -13.26 -11.76 11.65
C ARG A 200 -12.40 -11.85 10.40
N TRP A 201 -11.25 -12.46 10.55
CA TRP A 201 -10.30 -12.65 9.47
C TRP A 201 -10.83 -13.64 8.42
N LYS A 202 -11.32 -13.15 7.29
CA LYS A 202 -12.02 -13.95 6.28
C LYS A 202 -11.14 -14.32 5.09
N ILE A 203 -10.46 -13.34 4.50
CA ILE A 203 -9.71 -13.52 3.26
C ILE A 203 -8.32 -12.88 3.40
N LYS A 204 -7.28 -13.60 2.94
CA LYS A 204 -5.92 -13.06 2.87
C LYS A 204 -5.68 -12.36 1.54
N GLY A 205 -4.90 -11.27 1.56
CA GLY A 205 -4.45 -10.58 0.35
C GLY A 205 -3.71 -11.51 -0.62
N SER A 206 -2.89 -12.44 -0.09
CA SER A 206 -2.19 -13.44 -0.91
C SER A 206 -3.12 -14.35 -1.70
N TYR A 207 -4.30 -14.65 -1.17
CA TYR A 207 -5.30 -15.43 -1.88
C TYR A 207 -5.88 -14.67 -3.08
N VAL A 208 -6.21 -13.39 -2.87
CA VAL A 208 -6.69 -12.52 -3.94
C VAL A 208 -5.62 -12.32 -5.01
N GLY A 209 -4.36 -12.13 -4.59
CA GLY A 209 -3.23 -12.02 -5.51
C GLY A 209 -3.02 -13.28 -6.35
N LYS A 210 -3.11 -14.48 -5.74
CA LYS A 210 -3.04 -15.75 -6.47
C LYS A 210 -4.17 -15.86 -7.52
N GLU A 211 -5.40 -15.55 -7.14
CA GLU A 211 -6.52 -15.61 -8.06
C GLU A 211 -6.40 -14.59 -9.21
N ALA A 212 -5.82 -13.41 -8.94
CA ALA A 212 -5.52 -12.44 -9.98
C ALA A 212 -4.47 -12.96 -10.97
N PHE A 213 -3.40 -13.60 -10.50
CA PHE A 213 -2.44 -14.27 -11.37
C PHE A 213 -3.08 -15.41 -12.16
N ASN A 214 -3.84 -16.30 -11.51
CA ASN A 214 -4.56 -17.37 -12.19
C ASN A 214 -5.43 -16.82 -13.32
N SER A 215 -6.22 -15.79 -13.05
CA SER A 215 -7.13 -15.17 -14.02
C SER A 215 -6.37 -14.56 -15.21
N TYR A 216 -5.28 -13.84 -14.93
CA TYR A 216 -4.50 -13.15 -15.97
C TYR A 216 -3.76 -14.15 -16.89
N PHE A 217 -3.19 -15.22 -16.32
CA PHE A 217 -2.44 -16.21 -17.09
C PHE A 217 -3.31 -17.38 -17.61
N GLY A 218 -4.62 -17.35 -17.36
CA GLY A 218 -5.56 -18.36 -17.88
C GLY A 218 -5.57 -19.67 -17.07
N TYR A 219 -5.10 -19.68 -15.84
CA TYR A 219 -5.17 -20.86 -14.96
C TYR A 219 -6.55 -20.97 -14.27
N PRO A 220 -6.95 -22.20 -13.90
CA PRO A 220 -8.19 -22.42 -13.16
C PRO A 220 -8.19 -21.67 -11.82
N SER A 221 -9.36 -21.11 -11.46
CA SER A 221 -9.54 -20.56 -10.12
C SER A 221 -9.36 -21.63 -9.05
N SER A 222 -8.61 -21.31 -8.01
CA SER A 222 -8.49 -22.14 -6.81
C SER A 222 -9.63 -21.92 -5.79
N MET A 223 -10.62 -21.10 -6.15
CA MET A 223 -11.78 -20.84 -5.30
C MET A 223 -12.62 -22.09 -5.09
N PRO A 224 -13.00 -22.39 -3.83
CA PRO A 224 -13.98 -23.45 -3.59
C PRO A 224 -15.28 -23.18 -4.36
N PRO A 225 -15.96 -24.22 -4.88
CA PRO A 225 -17.18 -24.09 -5.69
C PRO A 225 -18.31 -23.26 -5.04
N VAL A 226 -18.31 -23.14 -3.72
CA VAL A 226 -19.29 -22.35 -2.95
C VAL A 226 -19.25 -20.86 -3.32
N TYR A 227 -18.09 -20.32 -3.61
CA TYR A 227 -17.93 -18.92 -4.06
C TYR A 227 -18.19 -18.75 -5.56
N ALA A 228 -17.99 -19.79 -6.36
CA ALA A 228 -18.35 -19.80 -7.77
C ALA A 228 -19.87 -19.77 -8.00
N LYS A 229 -20.65 -20.40 -7.10
CA LYS A 229 -22.12 -20.39 -7.17
C LYS A 229 -22.74 -19.02 -6.85
N ALA A 230 -22.07 -18.15 -6.10
CA ALA A 230 -22.56 -16.78 -5.86
C ALA A 230 -22.46 -15.89 -7.12
N ARG A 231 -21.66 -16.26 -8.12
CA ARG A 231 -21.62 -15.63 -9.46
C ARG A 231 -22.68 -16.17 -10.44
N GLY A 232 -23.48 -17.16 -10.04
CA GLY A 232 -24.59 -17.71 -10.80
C GLY A 232 -25.69 -16.68 -11.00
N SER A 233 -25.66 -16.05 -12.15
CA SER A 233 -26.82 -15.53 -12.89
C SER A 233 -27.79 -14.60 -12.14
N ARG A 234 -27.34 -13.47 -11.63
CA ARG A 234 -28.19 -12.29 -11.82
C ARG A 234 -27.95 -11.77 -13.25
N LYS A 235 -28.71 -12.29 -14.21
CA LYS A 235 -28.93 -11.59 -15.47
C LYS A 235 -29.38 -10.20 -15.09
N TRP A 236 -28.52 -9.22 -15.31
CA TRP A 236 -28.88 -7.81 -15.17
C TRP A 236 -29.86 -7.51 -16.31
N THR A 237 -31.17 -7.71 -16.06
CA THR A 237 -32.20 -7.24 -16.96
C THR A 237 -32.24 -5.73 -16.78
N ARG A 238 -31.88 -5.01 -17.82
CA ARG A 238 -32.12 -3.57 -17.93
C ARG A 238 -33.57 -3.34 -17.55
N PRO A 239 -33.93 -2.40 -16.64
CA PRO A 239 -35.31 -2.04 -16.43
C PRO A 239 -35.82 -1.52 -17.75
N SER A 240 -36.87 -2.19 -18.29
CA SER A 240 -37.61 -1.71 -19.43
C SER A 240 -38.17 -0.33 -19.11
N ARG A 241 -37.89 0.61 -19.98
CA ARG A 241 -38.47 1.97 -19.95
C ARG A 241 -39.98 1.84 -20.05
N ALA A 242 -40.64 1.78 -18.91
CA ALA A 242 -42.10 1.85 -18.87
C ALA A 242 -42.50 3.30 -19.19
N SER A 243 -43.05 3.48 -20.38
CA SER A 243 -43.84 4.64 -20.74
C SER A 243 -45.17 4.54 -20.00
N GLY A 244 -45.32 5.31 -18.93
CA GLY A 244 -46.55 5.31 -18.15
C GLY A 244 -46.74 6.65 -17.45
N LYS A 245 -47.57 7.49 -18.01
CA LYS A 245 -48.12 8.69 -17.39
C LYS A 245 -48.84 8.32 -16.10
N GLY A 246 -48.35 8.79 -14.97
CA GLY A 246 -49.02 8.65 -13.68
C GLY A 246 -48.36 9.57 -12.67
N LYS A 247 -48.97 10.70 -12.35
CA LYS A 247 -48.53 11.59 -11.26
C LYS A 247 -48.70 10.88 -9.92
N PRO A 248 -47.66 10.75 -9.07
CA PRO A 248 -47.87 10.33 -7.70
C PRO A 248 -48.18 11.55 -6.83
N THR A 249 -49.37 11.58 -6.24
CA THR A 249 -49.72 12.45 -5.12
C THR A 249 -48.95 12.01 -3.86
N VAL A 250 -48.00 12.80 -3.44
CA VAL A 250 -47.28 12.60 -2.18
C VAL A 250 -48.15 13.14 -1.04
N LYS A 251 -48.71 12.27 -0.23
CA LYS A 251 -49.29 12.63 1.09
C LYS A 251 -48.10 12.82 2.08
N ALA A 252 -47.83 14.06 2.43
CA ALA A 252 -46.85 14.43 3.47
C ALA A 252 -47.39 13.98 4.84
N LYS A 253 -46.72 13.03 5.49
CA LYS A 253 -46.86 12.75 6.92
C LYS A 253 -45.95 13.69 7.71
N THR A 254 -46.56 14.72 8.32
CA THR A 254 -45.88 15.61 9.28
C THR A 254 -45.47 14.84 10.54
N LYS A 255 -44.13 14.71 10.78
CA LYS A 255 -43.62 14.26 12.05
C LYS A 255 -43.51 15.45 13.01
N LYS A 256 -44.07 15.28 14.22
CA LYS A 256 -44.01 16.25 15.32
C LYS A 256 -42.55 16.50 15.74
N PRO A 257 -42.20 17.74 16.16
CA PRO A 257 -40.83 18.08 16.56
C PRO A 257 -40.51 17.48 17.94
N VAL A 258 -39.35 16.85 18.03
CA VAL A 258 -38.76 16.34 19.28
C VAL A 258 -38.09 17.49 20.02
N LYS A 259 -38.49 17.73 21.27
CA LYS A 259 -37.88 18.77 22.16
C LYS A 259 -36.44 18.41 22.53
N PRO A 260 -35.48 19.37 22.56
CA PRO A 260 -34.12 19.08 22.96
C PRO A 260 -33.99 18.85 24.46
N LYS A 261 -33.28 17.78 24.85
CA LYS A 261 -32.89 17.49 26.24
C LYS A 261 -31.77 18.47 26.65
N LYS A 262 -32.02 19.19 27.79
CA LYS A 262 -31.04 20.05 28.43
C LYS A 262 -29.83 19.26 28.93
N VAL A 263 -28.63 19.57 28.40
CA VAL A 263 -27.36 19.07 28.92
C VAL A 263 -26.96 19.95 30.14
N ARG A 264 -26.90 19.35 31.32
CA ARG A 264 -26.37 19.98 32.52
C ARG A 264 -24.84 20.06 32.40
N LYS A 265 -24.31 21.30 32.32
CA LYS A 265 -22.88 21.59 32.50
C LYS A 265 -22.50 21.40 33.97
N ALA A 266 -21.64 20.43 34.25
CA ALA A 266 -20.92 20.34 35.52
C ALA A 266 -19.62 21.15 35.40
N VAL A 267 -19.62 22.34 36.03
CA VAL A 267 -18.41 23.15 36.16
C VAL A 267 -17.67 22.60 37.40
N ARG A 268 -16.50 22.02 37.18
CA ARG A 268 -15.53 21.70 38.25
C ARG A 268 -14.41 22.74 38.18
N SER A 269 -14.45 23.69 39.09
CA SER A 269 -13.38 24.62 39.40
C SER A 269 -12.15 23.87 39.93
N ARG A 270 -11.01 23.96 39.27
CA ARG A 270 -9.70 23.63 39.83
C ARG A 270 -8.99 24.93 40.22
N LYS A 271 -8.77 25.08 41.52
CA LYS A 271 -7.97 26.11 42.16
C LYS A 271 -6.53 26.06 41.65
N ARG A 272 -6.01 27.21 41.19
CA ARG A 272 -4.59 27.44 40.91
C ARG A 272 -3.86 27.63 42.28
N ALA A 273 -2.72 26.96 42.44
CA ALA A 273 -1.72 27.26 43.45
C ALA A 273 -0.63 28.19 42.85
N PRO A 274 -0.04 29.08 43.68
CA PRO A 274 0.82 30.16 43.18
C PRO A 274 2.25 29.71 42.88
N ALA A 275 2.83 30.34 41.84
CA ALA A 275 4.21 30.20 41.46
C ALA A 275 5.17 30.83 42.45
N LYS A 276 6.25 30.13 42.83
CA LYS A 276 7.40 30.68 43.52
C LYS A 276 8.46 31.13 42.51
N THR A 277 8.80 32.40 42.58
CA THR A 277 9.93 33.07 41.93
C THR A 277 11.22 32.86 42.70
N SER A 278 12.30 32.48 42.05
CA SER A 278 13.70 32.78 42.34
C SER A 278 14.51 32.34 41.14
N GLY A 279 15.40 33.09 40.50
CA GLY A 279 16.27 34.14 40.87
C GLY A 279 17.58 33.95 40.12
N LYS A 280 17.90 34.86 39.21
CA LYS A 280 19.21 35.28 38.77
C LYS A 280 20.30 34.22 38.39
N GLY A 281 20.81 34.32 37.17
CA GLY A 281 22.11 33.79 36.72
C GLY A 281 22.42 34.24 35.30
N ALA A 282 23.08 35.35 35.15
CA ALA A 282 23.58 35.91 33.89
C ALA A 282 24.85 35.16 33.44
N GLY A 283 24.91 34.74 32.19
CA GLY A 283 26.12 34.20 31.53
C GLY A 283 26.17 34.70 30.10
N LYS A 284 27.29 35.38 29.79
CA LYS A 284 27.60 36.07 28.53
C LYS A 284 27.75 35.14 27.32
N PRO A 285 27.57 35.65 26.10
CA PRO A 285 27.79 34.90 24.86
C PRO A 285 29.24 34.84 24.46
N LEU A 286 29.70 33.69 23.97
CA LEU A 286 30.99 33.50 23.33
C LEU A 286 30.85 33.61 21.81
N ALA A 287 31.72 34.43 21.23
CA ALA A 287 31.78 34.74 19.81
C ALA A 287 32.33 33.56 18.99
N VAL A 288 31.78 33.39 17.80
CA VAL A 288 32.25 32.45 16.77
C VAL A 288 33.21 33.19 15.86
N ASN A 289 34.41 32.65 15.74
CA ASN A 289 35.35 33.04 14.71
C ASN A 289 35.17 32.19 13.45
N ALA A 290 34.88 32.87 12.35
CA ALA A 290 35.01 32.33 11.01
C ALA A 290 36.48 32.37 10.57
N SER A 291 37.00 31.26 10.05
CA SER A 291 38.26 31.25 9.29
C SER A 291 38.04 30.46 8.00
N ALA A 292 38.15 31.20 6.91
CA ALA A 292 38.25 30.65 5.55
C ALA A 292 39.65 30.08 5.32
N ALA A 293 39.74 28.95 4.61
CA ALA A 293 40.96 28.57 3.91
C ALA A 293 40.60 28.07 2.52
N ARG A 294 41.15 28.78 1.56
CA ARG A 294 41.22 28.48 0.11
C ARG A 294 42.35 27.50 -0.19
N ALA A 295 42.12 26.79 -1.31
CA ALA A 295 43.03 26.45 -2.40
C ALA A 295 43.92 25.20 -2.27
N GLY A 296 43.81 24.38 -3.29
CA GLY A 296 44.95 24.08 -4.16
C GLY A 296 45.25 22.60 -4.34
N GLY A 297 45.14 22.13 -5.56
CA GLY A 297 45.72 20.87 -6.04
C GLY A 297 44.77 20.08 -6.87
#